data_7d876e706c4378f41ad7707dddd61f0b
#
_entry.id   7d876e706c4378f41ad7707dddd61f0b
#
_cell.length_a   1.000
_cell.length_b   1.000
_cell.length_c   1.000
_cell.angle_alpha   90.00
_cell.angle_beta   90.00
_cell.angle_gamma   90.00
#
_symmetry.space_group_name_H-M   'P 1'
#
loop_
_entity.id
_entity.type
_entity.pdbx_description
1 polymer ?
#
loop_
_entity_poly.entity_id
_entity_poly.type
_entity_poly.pdbx_seq_one_letter_code
_entity_poly.pdbx_strand_id
1 'polypeptide(L)'
;HGHHVFNSVENCPKPVIAAVNGFALGGGCELAMACHMRVAAENARFGQPEVKLGLIPGYGGTQRLPQLIGKSKAIELLMTADMLDAQEAYRLGLVNYVVPADQLMDKCREILQKIAVQAPVAIAEIVRTVNAHYDKTRDGFREEVERFGACFTTEDFKEGTDAFLNKRKAEFKGR
;
A
#
# COMPACT_ATOMS: atom_id res chain seq x y z
N HIS A 1 -20.90 -4.01 0.79
CA HIS A 1 -20.02 -4.72 1.75
C HIS A 1 -18.57 -4.81 1.26
N GLY A 2 -18.29 -5.08 -0.04
CA GLY A 2 -16.91 -5.25 -0.54
C GLY A 2 -16.01 -4.02 -0.37
N HIS A 3 -16.51 -2.81 -0.61
CA HIS A 3 -15.75 -1.57 -0.37
C HIS A 3 -15.31 -1.43 1.09
N HIS A 4 -16.15 -1.79 2.07
CA HIS A 4 -15.78 -1.70 3.49
C HIS A 4 -14.62 -2.62 3.84
N VAL A 5 -14.60 -3.85 3.29
CA VAL A 5 -13.50 -4.79 3.53
C VAL A 5 -12.19 -4.25 2.95
N PHE A 6 -12.20 -3.77 1.71
CA PHE A 6 -10.99 -3.26 1.07
C PHE A 6 -10.51 -1.95 1.71
N ASN A 7 -11.43 -1.06 2.07
CA ASN A 7 -11.10 0.14 2.82
C ASN A 7 -10.54 -0.17 4.22
N SER A 8 -10.97 -1.27 4.87
CA SER A 8 -10.37 -1.67 6.16
C SER A 8 -8.93 -2.15 6.01
N VAL A 9 -8.57 -2.74 4.87
CA VAL A 9 -7.18 -3.08 4.55
C VAL A 9 -6.35 -1.83 4.30
N GLU A 10 -6.87 -0.91 3.48
CA GLU A 10 -6.21 0.35 3.12
C GLU A 10 -5.99 1.27 4.33
N ASN A 11 -6.92 1.27 5.28
CA ASN A 11 -6.83 2.09 6.50
C ASN A 11 -6.29 1.29 7.71
N CYS A 12 -5.75 0.10 7.50
CA CYS A 12 -5.15 -0.68 8.58
C CYS A 12 -3.96 0.10 9.17
N PRO A 13 -3.91 0.31 10.51
CA PRO A 13 -2.81 1.04 11.14
C PRO A 13 -1.49 0.25 11.16
N LYS A 14 -1.52 -0.99 10.68
CA LYS A 14 -0.34 -1.86 10.53
C LYS A 14 -0.04 -2.08 9.06
N PRO A 15 1.24 -2.15 8.65
CA PRO A 15 1.61 -2.40 7.27
C PRO A 15 1.01 -3.71 6.73
N VAL A 16 0.40 -3.64 5.56
CA VAL A 16 -0.14 -4.80 4.84
C VAL A 16 0.55 -4.88 3.48
N ILE A 17 1.14 -6.03 3.18
CA ILE A 17 1.81 -6.30 1.90
C ILE A 17 1.04 -7.39 1.16
N ALA A 18 0.67 -7.11 -0.08
CA ALA A 18 0.18 -8.14 -1.00
C ALA A 18 1.39 -8.90 -1.59
N ALA A 19 1.49 -10.18 -1.29
CA ALA A 19 2.45 -11.11 -1.90
C ALA A 19 1.78 -11.84 -3.07
N VAL A 20 2.02 -11.36 -4.30
CA VAL A 20 1.33 -11.83 -5.49
C VAL A 20 2.17 -12.89 -6.19
N ASN A 21 1.76 -14.16 -6.11
CA ASN A 21 2.50 -15.30 -6.63
C ASN A 21 1.96 -15.87 -7.95
N GLY A 22 0.97 -15.21 -8.57
CA GLY A 22 0.32 -15.66 -9.79
C GLY A 22 -0.68 -14.60 -10.29
N PHE A 23 -1.88 -15.03 -10.68
CA PHE A 23 -2.90 -14.13 -11.20
C PHE A 23 -3.55 -13.30 -10.08
N ALA A 24 -3.52 -11.98 -10.22
CA ALA A 24 -4.29 -11.01 -9.46
C ALA A 24 -5.23 -10.29 -10.43
N LEU A 25 -6.44 -10.81 -10.62
CA LEU A 25 -7.42 -10.33 -11.60
C LEU A 25 -8.70 -9.86 -10.91
N GLY A 26 -9.33 -8.82 -11.47
CA GLY A 26 -10.56 -8.27 -10.96
C GLY A 26 -10.47 -7.94 -9.47
N GLY A 27 -11.39 -8.45 -8.65
CA GLY A 27 -11.38 -8.27 -7.20
C GLY A 27 -10.08 -8.67 -6.52
N GLY A 28 -9.32 -9.65 -7.06
CA GLY A 28 -7.99 -10.00 -6.56
C GLY A 28 -6.95 -8.89 -6.80
N CYS A 29 -7.00 -8.23 -7.97
CA CYS A 29 -6.18 -7.06 -8.26
C CYS A 29 -6.60 -5.87 -7.39
N GLU A 30 -7.90 -5.67 -7.19
CA GLU A 30 -8.44 -4.60 -6.34
C GLU A 30 -8.02 -4.78 -4.87
N LEU A 31 -8.02 -6.03 -4.36
CA LEU A 31 -7.51 -6.33 -3.01
C LEU A 31 -6.01 -6.05 -2.90
N ALA A 32 -5.23 -6.46 -3.91
CA ALA A 32 -3.80 -6.18 -3.93
C ALA A 32 -3.52 -4.66 -3.93
N MET A 33 -4.32 -3.87 -4.67
CA MET A 33 -4.22 -2.41 -4.68
C MET A 33 -4.67 -1.76 -3.37
N ALA A 34 -5.56 -2.38 -2.62
CA ALA A 34 -5.96 -1.92 -1.29
C ALA A 34 -4.88 -2.15 -0.20
N CYS A 35 -3.93 -3.07 -0.43
CA CYS A 35 -2.77 -3.22 0.44
C CYS A 35 -1.81 -2.02 0.30
N HIS A 36 -1.05 -1.73 1.37
CA HIS A 36 -0.12 -0.59 1.36
C HIS A 36 1.03 -0.79 0.38
N MET A 37 1.53 -2.00 0.25
CA MET A 37 2.62 -2.38 -0.65
C MET A 37 2.29 -3.68 -1.39
N ARG A 38 2.96 -3.91 -2.50
CA ARG A 38 2.81 -5.11 -3.34
C ARG A 38 4.17 -5.62 -3.74
N VAL A 39 4.41 -6.91 -3.50
CA VAL A 39 5.57 -7.64 -4.02
C VAL A 39 5.03 -8.70 -4.96
N ALA A 40 5.58 -8.78 -6.16
CA ALA A 40 5.16 -9.74 -7.16
C ALA A 40 6.23 -10.80 -7.40
N ALA A 41 5.83 -12.03 -7.61
CA ALA A 41 6.67 -13.02 -8.24
C ALA A 41 6.81 -12.73 -9.74
N GLU A 42 7.90 -13.14 -10.39
CA GLU A 42 8.16 -12.90 -11.82
C GLU A 42 7.04 -13.44 -12.74
N ASN A 43 6.35 -14.49 -12.32
CA ASN A 43 5.21 -15.07 -13.04
C ASN A 43 3.88 -14.39 -12.75
N ALA A 44 3.82 -13.37 -11.90
CA ALA A 44 2.58 -12.71 -11.56
C ALA A 44 1.98 -11.96 -12.77
N ARG A 45 0.63 -11.91 -12.80
CA ARG A 45 -0.16 -11.19 -13.80
C ARG A 45 -1.23 -10.36 -13.11
N PHE A 46 -1.41 -9.13 -13.55
CA PHE A 46 -2.38 -8.19 -13.01
C PHE A 46 -3.36 -7.77 -14.10
N GLY A 47 -4.62 -7.57 -13.75
CA GLY A 47 -5.61 -7.11 -14.72
C GLY A 47 -6.98 -6.86 -14.11
N GLN A 48 -7.80 -6.15 -14.87
CA GLN A 48 -9.19 -5.81 -14.52
C GLN A 48 -10.09 -6.25 -15.69
N PRO A 49 -10.48 -7.54 -15.75
CA PRO A 49 -11.20 -8.09 -16.90
C PRO A 49 -12.72 -7.85 -16.87
N GLU A 50 -13.25 -7.08 -15.93
CA GLU A 50 -14.68 -6.89 -15.68
C GLU A 50 -15.43 -6.43 -16.93
N VAL A 51 -14.82 -5.62 -17.78
CA VAL A 51 -15.44 -5.14 -19.02
C VAL A 51 -15.83 -6.28 -19.97
N LYS A 52 -15.13 -7.42 -19.93
CA LYS A 52 -15.48 -8.62 -20.70
C LYS A 52 -16.81 -9.24 -20.27
N LEU A 53 -17.29 -8.89 -19.08
CA LEU A 53 -18.59 -9.29 -18.54
C LEU A 53 -19.63 -8.17 -18.61
N GLY A 54 -19.33 -7.05 -19.27
CA GLY A 54 -20.20 -5.87 -19.30
C GLY A 54 -20.27 -5.11 -17.98
N LEU A 55 -19.24 -5.27 -17.12
CA LEU A 55 -19.15 -4.64 -15.81
C LEU A 55 -17.92 -3.70 -15.75
N ILE A 56 -17.88 -2.90 -14.70
CA ILE A 56 -16.68 -2.17 -14.28
C ILE A 56 -16.14 -2.78 -12.98
N PRO A 57 -14.88 -2.58 -12.62
CA PRO A 57 -14.37 -2.93 -11.29
C PRO A 57 -15.24 -2.36 -10.19
N GLY A 58 -15.65 -3.20 -9.24
CA GLY A 58 -16.68 -2.87 -8.24
C GLY A 58 -16.13 -2.61 -6.83
N TYR A 59 -14.84 -2.85 -6.58
CA TYR A 59 -14.24 -2.74 -5.24
C TYR A 59 -13.08 -1.74 -5.17
N GLY A 60 -13.10 -0.73 -6.05
CA GLY A 60 -12.18 0.39 -6.02
C GLY A 60 -11.12 0.38 -7.12
N GLY A 61 -11.16 -0.57 -8.06
CA GLY A 61 -10.19 -0.64 -9.15
C GLY A 61 -10.15 0.62 -10.01
N THR A 62 -11.30 1.22 -10.31
CA THR A 62 -11.40 2.48 -11.06
C THR A 62 -10.84 3.69 -10.30
N GLN A 63 -10.66 3.58 -9.00
CA GLN A 63 -10.14 4.67 -8.15
C GLN A 63 -8.66 4.45 -7.83
N ARG A 64 -8.27 3.24 -7.37
CA ARG A 64 -6.90 2.96 -6.94
C ARG A 64 -5.92 2.78 -8.10
N LEU A 65 -6.36 2.15 -9.20
CA LEU A 65 -5.46 1.93 -10.34
C LEU A 65 -4.91 3.26 -10.93
N PRO A 66 -5.75 4.30 -11.18
CA PRO A 66 -5.24 5.59 -11.66
C PRO A 66 -4.29 6.30 -10.69
N GLN A 67 -4.43 6.08 -9.39
CA GLN A 67 -3.52 6.62 -8.37
C GLN A 67 -2.13 5.99 -8.47
N LEU A 68 -2.06 4.71 -8.81
CA LEU A 68 -0.82 3.94 -8.86
C LEU A 68 -0.08 4.08 -10.18
N ILE A 69 -0.80 4.05 -11.31
CA ILE A 69 -0.17 3.99 -12.65
C ILE A 69 -0.53 5.17 -13.58
N GLY A 70 -1.25 6.16 -13.05
CA GLY A 70 -1.71 7.30 -13.80
C GLY A 70 -2.99 7.05 -14.61
N LYS A 71 -3.73 8.14 -14.88
CA LYS A 71 -5.08 8.10 -15.45
C LYS A 71 -5.14 7.40 -16.81
N SER A 72 -4.26 7.80 -17.74
CA SER A 72 -4.31 7.33 -19.12
C SER A 72 -4.09 5.82 -19.23
N LYS A 73 -3.05 5.31 -18.56
CA LYS A 73 -2.73 3.87 -18.56
C LYS A 73 -3.78 3.03 -17.83
N ALA A 74 -4.34 3.57 -16.75
CA ALA A 74 -5.44 2.91 -16.07
C ALA A 74 -6.67 2.77 -16.96
N ILE A 75 -7.07 3.83 -17.67
CA ILE A 75 -8.21 3.80 -18.62
C ILE A 75 -7.97 2.77 -19.72
N GLU A 76 -6.78 2.75 -20.32
CA GLU A 76 -6.40 1.77 -21.34
C GLU A 76 -6.63 0.34 -20.83
N LEU A 77 -6.02 -0.03 -19.68
CA LEU A 77 -6.14 -1.37 -19.12
C LEU A 77 -7.58 -1.75 -18.74
N LEU A 78 -8.33 -0.81 -18.18
CA LEU A 78 -9.73 -1.04 -17.81
C LEU A 78 -10.64 -1.26 -19.03
N MET A 79 -10.35 -0.61 -20.16
CA MET A 79 -11.14 -0.72 -21.39
C MET A 79 -10.75 -1.92 -22.24
N THR A 80 -9.45 -2.25 -22.33
CA THR A 80 -8.96 -3.37 -23.13
C THR A 80 -9.06 -4.70 -22.39
N ALA A 81 -9.09 -4.67 -21.06
CA ALA A 81 -8.95 -5.85 -20.19
C ALA A 81 -7.63 -6.60 -20.45
N ASP A 82 -6.60 -5.91 -20.89
CA ASP A 82 -5.27 -6.45 -21.02
C ASP A 82 -4.64 -6.74 -19.64
N MET A 83 -3.73 -7.70 -19.62
CA MET A 83 -2.99 -8.04 -18.41
C MET A 83 -1.58 -7.44 -18.44
N LEU A 84 -1.14 -6.96 -17.32
CA LEU A 84 0.26 -6.61 -17.07
C LEU A 84 1.01 -7.83 -16.56
N ASP A 85 2.22 -8.05 -17.06
CA ASP A 85 3.17 -8.92 -16.38
C ASP A 85 3.81 -8.20 -15.18
N ALA A 86 4.60 -8.93 -14.40
CA ALA A 86 5.20 -8.40 -13.18
C ALA A 86 6.18 -7.25 -13.45
N GLN A 87 6.96 -7.31 -14.54
CA GLN A 87 7.96 -6.30 -14.88
C GLN A 87 7.29 -5.01 -15.34
N GLU A 88 6.25 -5.11 -16.17
CA GLU A 88 5.50 -3.92 -16.58
C GLU A 88 4.71 -3.32 -15.40
N ALA A 89 4.15 -4.15 -14.52
CA ALA A 89 3.54 -3.68 -13.28
C ALA A 89 4.53 -2.92 -12.38
N TYR A 90 5.79 -3.36 -12.32
CA TYR A 90 6.86 -2.66 -11.62
C TYR A 90 7.23 -1.34 -12.30
N ARG A 91 7.42 -1.36 -13.62
CA ARG A 91 7.75 -0.15 -14.40
C ARG A 91 6.70 0.95 -14.26
N LEU A 92 5.44 0.57 -14.16
CA LEU A 92 4.31 1.49 -14.00
C LEU A 92 4.08 1.95 -12.54
N GLY A 93 4.74 1.33 -11.57
CA GLY A 93 4.54 1.64 -10.14
C GLY A 93 3.38 0.88 -9.49
N LEU A 94 2.76 -0.09 -10.18
CA LEU A 94 1.71 -0.92 -9.59
C LEU A 94 2.27 -1.81 -8.48
N VAL A 95 3.50 -2.33 -8.61
CA VAL A 95 4.17 -3.12 -7.58
C VAL A 95 5.49 -2.50 -7.15
N ASN A 96 5.89 -2.73 -5.90
CA ASN A 96 7.10 -2.16 -5.31
C ASN A 96 8.36 -2.99 -5.64
N TYR A 97 8.19 -4.30 -5.83
CA TYR A 97 9.30 -5.23 -6.12
C TYR A 97 8.81 -6.40 -6.96
N VAL A 98 9.72 -6.93 -7.79
CA VAL A 98 9.55 -8.20 -8.49
C VAL A 98 10.72 -9.11 -8.10
N VAL A 99 10.41 -10.35 -7.74
CA VAL A 99 11.40 -11.33 -7.28
C VAL A 99 11.07 -12.74 -7.83
N PRO A 100 12.01 -13.68 -7.85
CA PRO A 100 11.72 -15.09 -8.10
C PRO A 100 10.64 -15.61 -7.14
N ALA A 101 9.80 -16.54 -7.61
CA ALA A 101 8.64 -17.00 -6.86
C ALA A 101 8.99 -17.61 -5.48
N ASP A 102 10.12 -18.29 -5.40
CA ASP A 102 10.63 -18.88 -4.16
C ASP A 102 11.15 -17.84 -3.15
N GLN A 103 11.45 -16.61 -3.59
CA GLN A 103 11.91 -15.50 -2.75
C GLN A 103 10.80 -14.53 -2.34
N LEU A 104 9.56 -14.73 -2.83
CA LEU A 104 8.45 -13.79 -2.64
C LEU A 104 8.18 -13.50 -1.16
N MET A 105 8.04 -14.54 -0.36
CA MET A 105 7.73 -14.38 1.07
C MET A 105 8.91 -13.81 1.87
N ASP A 106 10.13 -14.15 1.48
CA ASP A 106 11.32 -13.64 2.15
C ASP A 106 11.50 -12.13 1.89
N LYS A 107 11.20 -11.69 0.66
CA LYS A 107 11.17 -10.26 0.35
C LYS A 107 10.11 -9.49 1.16
N CYS A 108 8.92 -10.05 1.30
CA CYS A 108 7.89 -9.45 2.14
C CYS A 108 8.34 -9.36 3.61
N ARG A 109 8.92 -10.43 4.15
CA ARG A 109 9.46 -10.44 5.52
C ARG A 109 10.58 -9.43 5.73
N GLU A 110 11.51 -9.33 4.77
CA GLU A 110 12.58 -8.32 4.79
C GLU A 110 12.02 -6.90 4.95
N ILE A 111 11.01 -6.54 4.16
CA ILE A 111 10.36 -5.24 4.23
C ILE A 111 9.70 -5.04 5.59
N LEU A 112 8.92 -6.02 6.04
CA LEU A 112 8.21 -5.95 7.32
C LEU A 112 9.18 -5.86 8.51
N GLN A 113 10.33 -6.54 8.47
CA GLN A 113 11.37 -6.46 9.50
C GLN A 113 11.99 -5.06 9.58
N LYS A 114 12.20 -4.38 8.43
CA LYS A 114 12.66 -2.98 8.42
C LYS A 114 11.64 -2.02 9.03
N ILE A 115 10.35 -2.32 8.85
CA ILE A 115 9.27 -1.50 9.41
C ILE A 115 9.07 -1.82 10.90
N ALA A 116 9.18 -3.08 11.31
CA ALA A 116 8.90 -3.53 12.67
C ALA A 116 9.84 -2.94 13.75
N VAL A 117 10.96 -2.37 13.34
CA VAL A 117 11.88 -1.67 14.26
C VAL A 117 11.61 -0.17 14.37
N GLN A 118 10.61 0.34 13.66
CA GLN A 118 10.22 1.76 13.70
C GLN A 118 9.06 1.98 14.69
N ALA A 119 8.81 3.25 15.06
CA ALA A 119 7.77 3.63 16.00
C ALA A 119 6.35 3.29 15.46
N PRO A 120 5.59 2.37 16.09
CA PRO A 120 4.33 1.88 15.54
C PRO A 120 3.25 2.96 15.40
N VAL A 121 3.20 3.93 16.32
CA VAL A 121 2.25 5.06 16.22
C VAL A 121 2.57 5.92 14.99
N ALA A 122 3.84 6.26 14.77
CA ALA A 122 4.25 7.04 13.62
C ALA A 122 3.92 6.31 12.30
N ILE A 123 4.10 4.98 12.23
CA ILE A 123 3.71 4.18 11.06
C ILE A 123 2.21 4.29 10.79
N ALA A 124 1.38 4.17 11.83
CA ALA A 124 -0.07 4.30 11.69
C ALA A 124 -0.48 5.69 11.20
N GLU A 125 0.16 6.74 11.71
CA GLU A 125 -0.12 8.12 11.30
C GLU A 125 0.37 8.40 9.86
N ILE A 126 1.47 7.80 9.40
CA ILE A 126 1.91 7.86 8.00
C ILE A 126 0.83 7.29 7.07
N VAL A 127 0.30 6.09 7.36
CA VAL A 127 -0.76 5.48 6.54
C VAL A 127 -1.97 6.40 6.46
N ARG A 128 -2.42 6.92 7.60
CA ARG A 128 -3.58 7.81 7.71
C ARG A 128 -3.39 9.10 6.92
N THR A 129 -2.23 9.72 7.04
CA THR A 129 -1.91 11.00 6.40
C THR A 129 -1.75 10.85 4.89
N VAL A 130 -1.08 9.79 4.44
CA VAL A 130 -0.96 9.51 3.00
C VAL A 130 -2.34 9.23 2.38
N ASN A 131 -3.20 8.44 3.05
CA ASN A 131 -4.55 8.18 2.55
C ASN A 131 -5.41 9.45 2.50
N ALA A 132 -5.20 10.42 3.41
CA ALA A 132 -5.91 11.69 3.39
C ALA A 132 -5.66 12.51 2.11
N HIS A 133 -4.50 12.36 1.46
CA HIS A 133 -4.21 13.01 0.17
C HIS A 133 -5.20 12.60 -0.94
N TYR A 134 -5.70 11.37 -0.89
CA TYR A 134 -6.62 10.82 -1.88
C TYR A 134 -8.10 10.95 -1.48
N ASP A 135 -8.39 11.43 -0.28
CA ASP A 135 -9.74 11.68 0.22
C ASP A 135 -10.16 13.13 -0.10
N LYS A 136 -11.07 13.28 -1.05
CA LYS A 136 -11.56 14.61 -1.51
C LYS A 136 -12.30 15.40 -0.42
N THR A 137 -12.66 14.77 0.69
CA THR A 137 -13.35 15.42 1.83
C THR A 137 -12.39 15.94 2.89
N ARG A 138 -11.09 15.65 2.74
CA ARG A 138 -10.04 15.98 3.73
C ARG A 138 -8.98 16.89 3.11
N ASP A 139 -8.42 17.76 3.92
CA ASP A 139 -7.20 18.51 3.59
C ASP A 139 -5.99 17.74 4.09
N GLY A 140 -5.26 17.10 3.15
CA GLY A 140 -4.11 16.25 3.47
C GLY A 140 -2.97 16.99 4.18
N PHE A 141 -2.70 18.26 3.83
CA PHE A 141 -1.68 19.07 4.51
C PHE A 141 -2.07 19.43 5.93
N ARG A 142 -3.33 19.75 6.15
CA ARG A 142 -3.84 19.98 7.50
C ARG A 142 -3.77 18.72 8.36
N GLU A 143 -4.19 17.57 7.79
CA GLU A 143 -4.07 16.27 8.46
C GLU A 143 -2.62 15.98 8.86
N GLU A 144 -1.65 16.25 7.96
CA GLU A 144 -0.23 16.04 8.22
C GLU A 144 0.25 16.85 9.44
N VAL A 145 -0.08 18.13 9.51
CA VAL A 145 0.29 19.00 10.64
C VAL A 145 -0.30 18.48 11.95
N GLU A 146 -1.59 18.08 11.93
CA GLU A 146 -2.26 17.55 13.12
C GLU A 146 -1.63 16.23 13.59
N ARG A 147 -1.36 15.30 12.66
CA ARG A 147 -0.75 13.99 13.00
C ARG A 147 0.71 14.11 13.40
N PHE A 148 1.47 14.98 12.74
CA PHE A 148 2.82 15.29 13.15
C PHE A 148 2.85 15.83 14.59
N GLY A 149 1.96 16.80 14.91
CA GLY A 149 1.82 17.32 16.27
C GLY A 149 1.47 16.23 17.30
N ALA A 150 0.56 15.29 16.95
CA ALA A 150 0.19 14.19 17.82
C ALA A 150 1.36 13.26 18.16
N CYS A 151 2.29 13.04 17.23
CA CYS A 151 3.46 12.20 17.49
C CYS A 151 4.36 12.73 18.61
N PHE A 152 4.43 14.06 18.85
CA PHE A 152 5.25 14.64 19.92
C PHE A 152 4.79 14.25 21.33
N THR A 153 3.54 13.82 21.49
CA THR A 153 2.99 13.43 22.79
C THR A 153 3.29 11.97 23.16
N THR A 154 3.84 11.18 22.22
CA THR A 154 4.09 9.75 22.43
C THR A 154 5.36 9.48 23.25
N GLU A 155 5.38 8.34 23.95
CA GLU A 155 6.61 7.85 24.58
C GLU A 155 7.66 7.49 23.54
N ASP A 156 7.23 6.99 22.38
CA ASP A 156 8.11 6.61 21.28
C ASP A 156 8.86 7.82 20.69
N PHE A 157 8.26 9.01 20.65
CA PHE A 157 8.97 10.22 20.26
C PHE A 157 10.12 10.56 21.22
N LYS A 158 9.86 10.45 22.53
CA LYS A 158 10.88 10.71 23.56
C LYS A 158 12.00 9.68 23.48
N GLU A 159 11.66 8.39 23.34
CA GLU A 159 12.61 7.30 23.17
C GLU A 159 13.46 7.48 21.90
N GLY A 160 12.81 7.78 20.76
CA GLY A 160 13.50 7.97 19.49
C GLY A 160 14.48 9.15 19.53
N THR A 161 14.08 10.26 20.15
CA THR A 161 14.92 11.47 20.32
C THR A 161 16.11 11.16 21.24
N ASP A 162 15.88 10.53 22.38
CA ASP A 162 16.94 10.16 23.32
C ASP A 162 17.92 9.18 22.71
N ALA A 163 17.42 8.15 22.04
CA ALA A 163 18.25 7.16 21.35
C ALA A 163 19.12 7.80 20.26
N PHE A 164 18.58 8.76 19.49
CA PHE A 164 19.31 9.49 18.47
C PHE A 164 20.46 10.32 19.07
N LEU A 165 20.18 11.10 20.12
CA LEU A 165 21.17 11.94 20.80
C LEU A 165 22.29 11.11 21.44
N ASN A 166 21.94 9.95 22.01
CA ASN A 166 22.88 9.06 22.67
C ASN A 166 23.51 8.00 21.72
N LYS A 167 23.24 8.07 20.42
CA LYS A 167 23.76 7.16 19.38
C LYS A 167 23.55 5.68 19.72
N ARG A 168 22.40 5.35 20.29
CA ARG A 168 21.96 3.98 20.60
C ARG A 168 20.75 3.59 19.75
N LYS A 169 20.44 2.29 19.72
CA LYS A 169 19.21 1.79 19.10
C LYS A 169 17.99 2.18 19.94
N ALA A 170 16.93 2.66 19.29
CA ALA A 170 15.67 2.94 19.95
C ALA A 170 14.87 1.64 20.22
N GLU A 171 14.09 1.63 21.30
CA GLU A 171 13.19 0.55 21.69
C GLU A 171 11.76 1.06 21.78
N PHE A 172 11.08 1.11 20.64
CA PHE A 172 9.72 1.62 20.53
C PHE A 172 8.69 0.67 21.12
N LYS A 173 7.66 1.22 21.78
CA LYS A 173 6.60 0.49 22.49
C LYS A 173 5.21 0.70 21.91
N GLY A 174 5.05 1.63 20.99
CA GLY A 174 3.78 1.93 20.32
C GLY A 174 2.80 2.74 21.18
N ARG A 175 3.30 3.63 22.01
CA ARG A 175 2.47 4.46 22.90
C ARG A 175 3.08 5.84 23.17
#